data_d485f475d4daa4c48666ceb16152ea60
#
_entry.id   d485f475d4daa4c48666ceb16152ea60
#
_cell.length_a   1.000
_cell.length_b   1.000
_cell.length_c   1.000
_cell.angle_alpha   90.00
_cell.angle_beta   90.00
_cell.angle_gamma   90.00
#
_symmetry.space_group_name_H-M   'P 1'
#
loop_
_entity.id
_entity.type
_entity.pdbx_description
1 polymer ?
#
loop_
_entity_poly.entity_id
_entity_poly.type
_entity_poly.pdbx_seq_one_letter_code
_entity_poly.pdbx_strand_id
1 'polypeptide(L)'
;KKLGKRDGAKDVLEYVREGYLPETLLSFIATLGWNDGTEQELFTRQELIEKFTLDRVQHSGARFDEKRLLWMNGQFIRQLSLDDLWNRVVDFWPEGAENSNDDYRRQVLALAQDRLKTLHDLPTLTSYFFAEPTPDWSMIDDNKQLSKIDRGRLVELLGATKSALESSDFSADALQQTLNNLLEQTGEKPGTLFSLIRFAIT
;
A
#
# COMPACT_ATOMS: atom_id res chain seq x y z
N LYS A 1 8.14 -27.56 -15.79
CA LYS A 1 9.51 -27.40 -15.31
C LYS A 1 9.47 -27.25 -13.79
N LYS A 2 10.29 -27.97 -13.03
CA LYS A 2 10.36 -27.85 -11.57
C LYS A 2 10.93 -26.47 -11.24
N LEU A 3 10.25 -25.70 -10.40
CA LEU A 3 10.76 -24.46 -9.85
C LEU A 3 12.01 -24.78 -9.00
N GLY A 4 13.14 -24.21 -9.38
CA GLY A 4 14.40 -24.39 -8.65
C GLY A 4 15.01 -23.02 -8.31
N LYS A 5 15.95 -23.01 -7.37
CA LYS A 5 16.66 -21.76 -6.96
C LYS A 5 17.25 -20.98 -8.15
N ARG A 6 17.61 -21.64 -9.25
CA ARG A 6 18.11 -21.01 -10.48
C ARG A 6 17.02 -20.33 -11.32
N ASP A 7 15.75 -20.59 -11.01
CA ASP A 7 14.59 -20.01 -11.69
C ASP A 7 13.94 -18.90 -10.86
N GLY A 8 14.63 -18.38 -9.81
CA GLY A 8 14.12 -17.33 -8.92
C GLY A 8 13.18 -17.83 -7.83
N ALA A 9 13.09 -19.15 -7.61
CA ALA A 9 12.27 -19.68 -6.52
C ALA A 9 12.91 -19.29 -5.18
N LYS A 10 12.16 -18.52 -4.41
CA LYS A 10 12.50 -18.09 -3.06
C LYS A 10 12.18 -19.17 -2.04
N ASP A 11 12.91 -19.16 -0.95
CA ASP A 11 12.55 -19.91 0.27
C ASP A 11 11.26 -19.32 0.88
N VAL A 12 10.47 -20.17 1.53
CA VAL A 12 9.23 -19.72 2.22
C VAL A 12 9.53 -18.62 3.22
N LEU A 13 10.64 -18.69 3.95
CA LEU A 13 11.05 -17.67 4.92
C LEU A 13 11.44 -16.35 4.24
N GLU A 14 11.88 -16.37 2.99
CA GLU A 14 12.14 -15.14 2.23
C GLU A 14 10.83 -14.39 1.96
N TYR A 15 9.76 -15.10 1.57
CA TYR A 15 8.44 -14.49 1.43
C TYR A 15 7.92 -13.87 2.73
N VAL A 16 8.13 -14.57 3.87
CA VAL A 16 7.73 -14.02 5.17
C VAL A 16 8.51 -12.72 5.48
N ARG A 17 9.82 -12.69 5.22
CA ARG A 17 10.64 -11.47 5.41
C ARG A 17 10.23 -10.33 4.46
N GLU A 18 9.73 -10.66 3.27
CA GLU A 18 9.16 -9.70 2.32
C GLU A 18 7.74 -9.26 2.70
N GLY A 19 7.22 -9.71 3.82
CA GLY A 19 5.92 -9.30 4.35
C GLY A 19 4.72 -10.02 3.75
N TYR A 20 4.92 -11.20 3.18
CA TYR A 20 3.80 -12.07 2.80
C TYR A 20 3.25 -12.81 4.01
N LEU A 21 1.93 -12.89 4.09
CA LEU A 21 1.25 -13.62 5.15
C LEU A 21 1.33 -15.14 4.91
N PRO A 22 1.56 -15.94 5.96
CA PRO A 22 1.57 -17.40 5.84
C PRO A 22 0.26 -17.96 5.25
N GLU A 23 -0.88 -17.37 5.59
CA GLU A 23 -2.20 -17.73 5.08
C GLU A 23 -2.28 -17.53 3.57
N THR A 24 -1.67 -16.45 3.06
CA THR A 24 -1.61 -16.20 1.62
C THR A 24 -0.82 -17.27 0.91
N LEU A 25 0.36 -17.61 1.42
CA LEU A 25 1.20 -18.66 0.83
C LEU A 25 0.48 -20.01 0.81
N LEU A 26 -0.21 -20.35 1.91
CA LEU A 26 -0.99 -21.58 1.99
C LEU A 26 -2.12 -21.62 0.94
N SER A 27 -2.92 -20.56 0.87
CA SER A 27 -4.02 -20.44 -0.08
C SER A 27 -3.51 -20.45 -1.53
N PHE A 28 -2.43 -19.73 -1.81
CA PHE A 28 -1.82 -19.67 -3.14
C PHE A 28 -1.31 -21.03 -3.58
N ILE A 29 -0.57 -21.76 -2.74
CA ILE A 29 -0.03 -23.08 -3.05
C ILE A 29 -1.18 -24.08 -3.29
N ALA A 30 -2.20 -24.08 -2.45
CA ALA A 30 -3.36 -24.93 -2.61
C ALA A 30 -4.04 -24.70 -3.97
N THR A 31 -4.26 -23.43 -4.34
CA THR A 31 -4.96 -23.06 -5.58
C THR A 31 -4.10 -23.12 -6.84
N LEU A 32 -2.80 -23.45 -6.74
CA LEU A 32 -1.96 -23.65 -7.94
C LEU A 32 -2.41 -24.84 -8.81
N GLY A 33 -3.02 -25.85 -8.22
CA GLY A 33 -3.48 -27.01 -8.96
C GLY A 33 -4.80 -27.57 -8.43
N TRP A 34 -5.53 -26.83 -7.61
CA TRP A 34 -6.80 -27.23 -7.03
C TRP A 34 -7.79 -26.08 -7.02
N ASN A 35 -9.08 -26.39 -7.14
CA ASN A 35 -10.19 -25.47 -6.87
C ASN A 35 -11.36 -26.26 -6.25
N ASP A 36 -12.25 -25.57 -5.58
CA ASP A 36 -13.44 -26.18 -4.94
C ASP A 36 -14.63 -26.32 -5.89
N GLY A 37 -14.44 -25.98 -7.18
CA GLY A 37 -15.48 -26.00 -8.21
C GLY A 37 -16.27 -24.69 -8.28
N THR A 38 -15.87 -23.67 -7.55
CA THR A 38 -16.41 -22.30 -7.59
C THR A 38 -15.38 -21.33 -8.16
N GLU A 39 -15.73 -20.04 -8.23
CA GLU A 39 -14.81 -18.96 -8.62
C GLU A 39 -14.03 -18.39 -7.41
N GLN A 40 -14.13 -19.03 -6.24
CA GLN A 40 -13.40 -18.60 -5.05
C GLN A 40 -11.88 -18.74 -5.26
N GLU A 41 -11.13 -17.68 -5.05
CA GLU A 41 -9.67 -17.66 -5.21
C GLU A 41 -8.93 -17.60 -3.87
N LEU A 42 -9.57 -17.10 -2.83
CA LEU A 42 -9.00 -16.93 -1.51
C LEU A 42 -9.64 -17.93 -0.55
N PHE A 43 -8.81 -18.76 0.05
CA PHE A 43 -9.25 -19.73 1.03
C PHE A 43 -8.51 -19.55 2.35
N THR A 44 -9.25 -19.45 3.43
CA THR A 44 -8.69 -19.55 4.77
C THR A 44 -8.16 -20.96 5.01
N ARG A 45 -7.31 -21.13 6.00
CA ARG A 45 -6.83 -22.47 6.40
C ARG A 45 -7.99 -23.39 6.75
N GLN A 46 -9.01 -22.87 7.43
CA GLN A 46 -10.18 -23.66 7.83
C GLN A 46 -10.97 -24.15 6.61
N GLU A 47 -11.24 -23.25 5.66
CA GLU A 47 -11.93 -23.61 4.41
C GLU A 47 -11.14 -24.66 3.60
N LEU A 48 -9.81 -24.56 3.57
CA LEU A 48 -8.98 -25.57 2.91
C LEU A 48 -9.11 -26.95 3.60
N ILE A 49 -9.12 -26.97 4.93
CA ILE A 49 -9.31 -28.24 5.68
C ILE A 49 -10.66 -28.88 5.35
N GLU A 50 -11.71 -28.09 5.21
CA GLU A 50 -13.08 -28.57 4.95
C GLU A 50 -13.33 -28.96 3.49
N LYS A 51 -12.74 -28.20 2.55
CA LYS A 51 -13.09 -28.30 1.13
C LYS A 51 -12.07 -29.08 0.29
N PHE A 52 -10.80 -29.16 0.73
CA PHE A 52 -9.73 -29.73 -0.07
C PHE A 52 -9.91 -31.23 -0.26
N THR A 53 -9.93 -31.67 -1.52
CA THR A 53 -9.98 -33.08 -1.89
C THR A 53 -8.96 -33.38 -2.98
N LEU A 54 -8.36 -34.57 -2.92
CA LEU A 54 -7.37 -35.00 -3.92
C LEU A 54 -7.97 -35.22 -5.32
N ASP A 55 -9.25 -35.58 -5.38
CA ASP A 55 -9.94 -35.83 -6.66
C ASP A 55 -10.05 -34.56 -7.54
N ARG A 56 -9.94 -33.39 -6.94
CA ARG A 56 -10.00 -32.10 -7.65
C ARG A 56 -8.61 -31.53 -7.98
N VAL A 57 -7.55 -32.25 -7.62
CA VAL A 57 -6.19 -31.83 -7.96
C VAL A 57 -5.92 -32.05 -9.43
N GLN A 58 -5.56 -31.01 -10.15
CA GLN A 58 -5.24 -31.03 -11.55
C GLN A 58 -3.85 -31.64 -11.78
N HIS A 59 -3.73 -32.56 -12.74
CA HIS A 59 -2.46 -33.16 -13.11
C HIS A 59 -1.61 -32.30 -14.05
N SER A 60 -2.11 -31.11 -14.45
CA SER A 60 -1.38 -30.16 -15.30
C SER A 60 -0.32 -29.41 -14.49
N GLY A 61 0.79 -29.04 -15.14
CA GLY A 61 1.83 -28.25 -14.52
C GLY A 61 1.31 -26.86 -14.12
N ALA A 62 1.33 -26.57 -12.84
CA ALA A 62 0.96 -25.25 -12.31
C ALA A 62 2.02 -24.19 -12.66
N ARG A 63 1.58 -22.98 -12.98
CA ARG A 63 2.46 -21.82 -13.19
C ARG A 63 2.48 -20.97 -11.93
N PHE A 64 3.68 -20.72 -11.43
CA PHE A 64 3.85 -19.74 -10.34
C PHE A 64 3.67 -18.33 -10.89
N ASP A 65 2.66 -17.62 -10.40
CA ASP A 65 2.36 -16.25 -10.80
C ASP A 65 2.53 -15.32 -9.58
N GLU A 66 3.66 -14.58 -9.57
CA GLU A 66 3.99 -13.64 -8.48
C GLU A 66 2.99 -12.49 -8.39
N LYS A 67 2.41 -12.06 -9.51
CA LYS A 67 1.42 -10.97 -9.49
C LYS A 67 0.13 -11.41 -8.80
N ARG A 68 -0.30 -12.66 -9.06
CA ARG A 68 -1.44 -13.25 -8.38
C ARG A 68 -1.16 -13.42 -6.89
N LEU A 69 0.03 -13.90 -6.51
CA LEU A 69 0.44 -14.03 -5.11
C LEU A 69 0.41 -12.68 -4.40
N LEU A 70 0.95 -11.64 -5.01
CA LEU A 70 0.97 -10.28 -4.46
C LEU A 70 -0.45 -9.72 -4.29
N TRP A 71 -1.32 -9.93 -5.28
CA TRP A 71 -2.73 -9.54 -5.20
C TRP A 71 -3.45 -10.26 -4.06
N MET A 72 -3.31 -11.58 -3.96
CA MET A 72 -3.87 -12.38 -2.88
C MET A 72 -3.42 -11.88 -1.50
N ASN A 73 -2.14 -11.56 -1.37
CA ASN A 73 -1.59 -11.06 -0.12
C ASN A 73 -2.23 -9.73 0.31
N GLY A 74 -2.37 -8.80 -0.61
CA GLY A 74 -3.09 -7.56 -0.34
C GLY A 74 -4.56 -7.78 0.04
N GLN A 75 -5.23 -8.80 -0.55
CA GLN A 75 -6.60 -9.14 -0.17
C GLN A 75 -6.68 -9.70 1.26
N PHE A 76 -5.76 -10.58 1.65
CA PHE A 76 -5.71 -11.10 3.01
C PHE A 76 -5.38 -10.01 4.03
N ILE A 77 -4.43 -9.10 3.74
CA ILE A 77 -4.11 -7.97 4.62
C ILE A 77 -5.33 -7.09 4.88
N ARG A 78 -6.12 -6.79 3.84
CA ARG A 78 -7.36 -5.99 3.98
C ARG A 78 -8.44 -6.66 4.83
N GLN A 79 -8.44 -7.98 4.91
CA GLN A 79 -9.40 -8.75 5.72
C GLN A 79 -8.99 -8.89 7.18
N LEU A 80 -7.74 -8.58 7.53
CA LEU A 80 -7.29 -8.61 8.92
C LEU A 80 -8.01 -7.55 9.75
N SER A 81 -8.29 -7.87 11.01
CA SER A 81 -8.60 -6.82 11.98
C SER A 81 -7.38 -5.92 12.18
N LEU A 82 -7.61 -4.67 12.59
CA LEU A 82 -6.51 -3.75 12.88
C LEU A 82 -5.58 -4.30 13.97
N ASP A 83 -6.12 -5.01 14.96
CA ASP A 83 -5.31 -5.63 16.02
C ASP A 83 -4.46 -6.79 15.50
N ASP A 84 -4.99 -7.62 14.60
CA ASP A 84 -4.19 -8.67 13.97
C ASP A 84 -3.09 -8.08 13.09
N LEU A 85 -3.41 -7.06 12.31
CA LEU A 85 -2.42 -6.36 11.48
C LEU A 85 -1.35 -5.70 12.35
N TRP A 86 -1.75 -5.02 13.44
CA TRP A 86 -0.84 -4.39 14.39
C TRP A 86 0.22 -5.36 14.94
N ASN A 87 -0.22 -6.55 15.33
CA ASN A 87 0.68 -7.58 15.84
C ASN A 87 1.65 -8.14 14.79
N ARG A 88 1.31 -8.02 13.51
CA ARG A 88 2.11 -8.56 12.39
C ARG A 88 3.11 -7.54 11.81
N VAL A 89 2.89 -6.25 12.03
CA VAL A 89 3.73 -5.18 11.46
C VAL A 89 4.85 -4.71 12.40
N VAL A 90 5.07 -5.39 13.52
CA VAL A 90 6.02 -4.96 14.55
C VAL A 90 7.43 -4.67 14.00
N ASP A 91 7.90 -5.52 13.08
CA ASP A 91 9.23 -5.40 12.47
C ASP A 91 9.25 -4.57 11.18
N PHE A 92 8.11 -4.00 10.78
CA PHE A 92 7.97 -3.29 9.50
C PHE A 92 7.74 -1.78 9.64
N TRP A 93 7.78 -1.22 10.83
CA TRP A 93 7.61 0.21 11.02
C TRP A 93 8.80 1.00 10.42
N PRO A 94 8.55 2.20 9.84
CA PRO A 94 9.63 3.08 9.41
C PRO A 94 10.42 3.60 10.61
N GLU A 95 11.63 4.07 10.34
CA GLU A 95 12.45 4.79 11.32
C GLU A 95 11.69 6.01 11.84
N GLY A 96 11.80 6.28 13.13
CA GLY A 96 11.11 7.37 13.81
C GLY A 96 9.73 6.99 14.37
N ALA A 97 9.12 5.89 13.91
CA ALA A 97 7.81 5.47 14.41
C ALA A 97 7.83 5.12 15.91
N GLU A 98 8.98 4.67 16.43
CA GLU A 98 9.20 4.36 17.84
C GLU A 98 9.06 5.57 18.77
N ASN A 99 9.20 6.79 18.23
CA ASN A 99 9.05 8.05 18.97
C ASN A 99 7.58 8.48 19.14
N SER A 100 6.65 7.76 18.48
CA SER A 100 5.22 8.04 18.53
C SER A 100 4.50 7.06 19.46
N ASN A 101 3.37 7.50 20.03
CA ASN A 101 2.55 6.61 20.83
C ASN A 101 1.78 5.60 19.98
N ASP A 102 1.28 4.54 20.63
CA ASP A 102 0.59 3.44 19.96
C ASP A 102 -0.71 3.88 19.28
N ASP A 103 -1.44 4.82 19.87
CA ASP A 103 -2.71 5.30 19.30
C ASP A 103 -2.48 6.01 17.97
N TYR A 104 -1.44 6.84 17.88
CA TYR A 104 -1.06 7.50 16.63
C TYR A 104 -0.62 6.48 15.58
N ARG A 105 0.25 5.54 15.95
CA ARG A 105 0.69 4.46 15.03
C ARG A 105 -0.49 3.62 14.54
N ARG A 106 -1.47 3.32 15.39
CA ARG A 106 -2.68 2.60 15.00
C ARG A 106 -3.53 3.37 13.99
N GLN A 107 -3.65 4.68 14.16
CA GLN A 107 -4.35 5.53 13.19
C GLN A 107 -3.63 5.52 11.83
N VAL A 108 -2.31 5.67 11.82
CA VAL A 108 -1.50 5.61 10.60
C VAL A 108 -1.61 4.24 9.92
N LEU A 109 -1.58 3.15 10.70
CA LEU A 109 -1.75 1.79 10.18
C LEU A 109 -3.11 1.60 9.51
N ALA A 110 -4.18 2.10 10.13
CA ALA A 110 -5.53 2.03 9.58
C ALA A 110 -5.64 2.78 8.23
N LEU A 111 -4.95 3.93 8.09
CA LEU A 111 -4.90 4.65 6.82
C LEU A 111 -4.10 3.92 5.73
N ALA A 112 -3.11 3.12 6.11
CA ALA A 112 -2.25 2.40 5.18
C ALA A 112 -2.82 1.04 4.77
N GLN A 113 -3.64 0.39 5.60
CA GLN A 113 -4.06 -1.01 5.45
C GLN A 113 -4.59 -1.34 4.05
N ASP A 114 -5.46 -0.53 3.48
CA ASP A 114 -6.06 -0.78 2.16
C ASP A 114 -5.05 -0.72 1.00
N ARG A 115 -3.90 -0.08 1.23
CA ARG A 115 -2.84 0.11 0.23
C ARG A 115 -1.75 -0.93 0.33
N LEU A 116 -1.64 -1.63 1.47
CA LEU A 116 -0.62 -2.65 1.68
C LEU A 116 -0.88 -3.84 0.75
N LYS A 117 0.14 -4.22 0.00
CA LYS A 117 0.20 -5.49 -0.74
C LYS A 117 1.07 -6.50 -0.01
N THR A 118 2.10 -6.02 0.67
CA THR A 118 2.94 -6.75 1.62
C THR A 118 3.10 -5.91 2.89
N LEU A 119 3.49 -6.51 4.01
CA LEU A 119 3.79 -5.74 5.22
C LEU A 119 5.02 -4.85 5.03
N HIS A 120 5.90 -5.23 4.11
CA HIS A 120 7.10 -4.45 3.76
C HIS A 120 6.79 -3.12 3.06
N ASP A 121 5.57 -2.93 2.55
CA ASP A 121 5.15 -1.66 1.96
C ASP A 121 4.92 -0.56 3.01
N LEU A 122 4.76 -0.95 4.30
CA LEU A 122 4.40 -0.03 5.38
C LEU A 122 5.36 1.16 5.49
N PRO A 123 6.70 1.00 5.52
CA PRO A 123 7.62 2.13 5.59
C PRO A 123 7.42 3.13 4.47
N THR A 124 7.32 2.64 3.23
CA THR A 124 7.14 3.49 2.05
C THR A 124 5.83 4.28 2.08
N LEU A 125 4.77 3.69 2.64
CA LEU A 125 3.45 4.32 2.70
C LEU A 125 3.28 5.25 3.90
N THR A 126 4.16 5.18 4.91
CA THR A 126 3.91 5.85 6.20
C THR A 126 5.10 6.64 6.76
N SER A 127 6.27 6.62 6.13
CA SER A 127 7.46 7.31 6.65
C SER A 127 7.24 8.80 6.92
N TYR A 128 6.49 9.47 6.05
CA TYR A 128 6.19 10.90 6.17
C TYR A 128 5.27 11.26 7.36
N PHE A 129 4.67 10.29 8.03
CA PHE A 129 3.97 10.51 9.30
C PHE A 129 4.92 10.58 10.50
N PHE A 130 6.15 10.12 10.36
CA PHE A 130 7.11 9.96 11.45
C PHE A 130 8.40 10.77 11.27
N ALA A 131 8.69 11.19 10.06
CA ALA A 131 9.84 12.02 9.72
C ALA A 131 9.44 13.06 8.68
N GLU A 132 10.10 14.22 8.72
CA GLU A 132 9.91 15.25 7.71
C GLU A 132 10.39 14.74 6.35
N PRO A 133 9.54 14.76 5.31
CA PRO A 133 9.93 14.30 4.00
C PRO A 133 11.00 15.23 3.39
N THR A 134 11.93 14.64 2.65
CA THR A 134 12.92 15.40 1.87
C THR A 134 12.46 15.40 0.41
N PRO A 135 11.84 16.49 -0.08
CA PRO A 135 11.33 16.55 -1.44
C PRO A 135 12.47 16.43 -2.46
N ASP A 136 12.33 15.51 -3.40
CA ASP A 136 13.25 15.37 -4.53
C ASP A 136 12.62 15.97 -5.80
N TRP A 137 13.17 17.09 -6.27
CA TRP A 137 12.68 17.78 -7.46
C TRP A 137 12.72 16.92 -8.74
N SER A 138 13.52 15.87 -8.78
CA SER A 138 13.53 14.93 -9.91
C SER A 138 12.20 14.19 -10.05
N MET A 139 11.47 13.97 -8.96
CA MET A 139 10.16 13.33 -8.98
C MET A 139 9.08 14.20 -9.70
N ILE A 140 9.28 15.51 -9.74
CA ILE A 140 8.41 16.42 -10.53
C ILE A 140 8.60 16.18 -12.01
N ASP A 141 9.84 15.98 -12.46
CA ASP A 141 10.17 15.79 -13.88
C ASP A 141 9.54 14.48 -14.41
N ASP A 142 9.41 13.45 -13.56
CA ASP A 142 8.75 12.19 -13.88
C ASP A 142 7.20 12.24 -13.76
N ASN A 143 6.67 13.27 -13.12
CA ASN A 143 5.23 13.40 -12.94
C ASN A 143 4.55 13.99 -14.18
N LYS A 144 3.66 13.23 -14.82
CA LYS A 144 2.97 13.60 -16.07
C LYS A 144 2.21 14.94 -16.01
N GLN A 145 1.79 15.37 -14.83
CA GLN A 145 1.02 16.61 -14.63
C GLN A 145 1.93 17.78 -14.28
N LEU A 146 2.90 17.56 -13.39
CA LEU A 146 3.77 18.60 -12.87
C LEU A 146 4.93 18.95 -13.82
N SER A 147 5.46 17.97 -14.57
CA SER A 147 6.57 18.17 -15.50
C SER A 147 6.29 19.17 -16.64
N LYS A 148 5.02 19.47 -16.87
CA LYS A 148 4.59 20.43 -17.92
C LYS A 148 4.41 21.86 -17.40
N ILE A 149 4.59 22.09 -16.11
CA ILE A 149 4.34 23.36 -15.46
C ILE A 149 5.68 24.00 -15.12
N ASP A 150 5.78 25.30 -15.35
CA ASP A 150 6.96 26.05 -14.98
C ASP A 150 7.24 25.97 -13.46
N ARG A 151 8.51 25.81 -13.10
CA ARG A 151 8.92 25.66 -11.68
C ARG A 151 8.54 26.87 -10.82
N GLY A 152 8.60 28.08 -11.40
CA GLY A 152 8.17 29.29 -10.72
C GLY A 152 6.69 29.22 -10.35
N ARG A 153 5.86 28.72 -11.28
CA ARG A 153 4.44 28.52 -11.02
C ARG A 153 4.16 27.45 -9.96
N LEU A 154 4.95 26.38 -9.93
CA LEU A 154 4.83 25.35 -8.88
C LEU A 154 5.14 25.93 -7.49
N VAL A 155 6.18 26.79 -7.39
CA VAL A 155 6.53 27.47 -6.14
C VAL A 155 5.42 28.44 -5.69
N GLU A 156 4.84 29.21 -6.63
CA GLU A 156 3.69 30.09 -6.33
C GLU A 156 2.51 29.29 -5.78
N LEU A 157 2.17 28.15 -6.41
CA LEU A 157 1.07 27.28 -5.96
C LEU A 157 1.33 26.67 -4.57
N LEU A 158 2.56 26.26 -4.28
CA LEU A 158 2.92 25.81 -2.93
C LEU A 158 2.81 26.92 -1.91
N GLY A 159 3.26 28.14 -2.24
CA GLY A 159 3.12 29.31 -1.38
C GLY A 159 1.66 29.65 -1.09
N ALA A 160 0.81 29.66 -2.14
CA ALA A 160 -0.62 29.89 -1.99
C ALA A 160 -1.28 28.79 -1.15
N THR A 161 -0.89 27.51 -1.35
CA THR A 161 -1.38 26.39 -0.56
C THR A 161 -1.01 26.54 0.92
N LYS A 162 0.26 26.86 1.20
CA LYS A 162 0.72 27.09 2.57
C LYS A 162 -0.11 28.18 3.25
N SER A 163 -0.25 29.34 2.61
CA SER A 163 -1.01 30.45 3.16
C SER A 163 -2.49 30.11 3.38
N ALA A 164 -3.09 29.36 2.48
CA ALA A 164 -4.48 28.91 2.64
C ALA A 164 -4.64 27.93 3.83
N LEU A 165 -3.66 27.07 4.07
CA LEU A 165 -3.70 26.09 5.16
C LEU A 165 -3.36 26.69 6.53
N GLU A 166 -2.62 27.81 6.60
CA GLU A 166 -2.26 28.46 7.87
C GLU A 166 -3.48 28.89 8.70
N SER A 167 -4.63 29.13 8.06
CA SER A 167 -5.89 29.47 8.71
C SER A 167 -6.84 28.30 8.94
N SER A 168 -6.46 27.10 8.55
CA SER A 168 -7.30 25.89 8.66
C SER A 168 -7.19 25.27 10.06
N ASP A 169 -8.28 24.71 10.56
CA ASP A 169 -8.28 23.89 11.77
C ASP A 169 -7.85 22.42 11.50
N PHE A 170 -7.48 22.12 10.25
CA PHE A 170 -7.07 20.81 9.79
C PHE A 170 -8.13 19.71 9.94
N SER A 171 -9.39 20.04 10.20
CA SER A 171 -10.48 19.08 10.06
C SER A 171 -10.66 18.68 8.58
N ALA A 172 -11.17 17.47 8.31
CA ALA A 172 -11.35 16.98 6.95
C ALA A 172 -12.21 17.93 6.10
N ASP A 173 -13.29 18.45 6.67
CA ASP A 173 -14.22 19.36 6.00
C ASP A 173 -13.55 20.72 5.70
N ALA A 174 -12.81 21.28 6.67
CA ALA A 174 -12.10 22.54 6.48
C ALA A 174 -11.00 22.41 5.42
N LEU A 175 -10.23 21.32 5.45
CA LEU A 175 -9.21 21.05 4.43
C LEU A 175 -9.83 20.92 3.05
N GLN A 176 -10.92 20.17 2.91
CA GLN A 176 -11.60 20.02 1.62
C GLN A 176 -12.11 21.34 1.09
N GLN A 177 -12.75 22.15 1.94
CA GLN A 177 -13.26 23.46 1.55
C GLN A 177 -12.13 24.41 1.17
N THR A 178 -11.06 24.48 1.97
CA THR A 178 -9.89 25.32 1.70
C THR A 178 -9.23 24.96 0.39
N LEU A 179 -9.03 23.69 0.10
CA LEU A 179 -8.42 23.23 -1.15
C LEU A 179 -9.33 23.45 -2.36
N ASN A 180 -10.64 23.29 -2.23
CA ASN A 180 -11.58 23.63 -3.32
C ASN A 180 -11.58 25.13 -3.63
N ASN A 181 -11.61 26.00 -2.60
CA ASN A 181 -11.51 27.44 -2.79
C ASN A 181 -10.19 27.83 -3.47
N LEU A 182 -9.09 27.17 -3.10
CA LEU A 182 -7.78 27.39 -3.72
C LEU A 182 -7.77 26.98 -5.20
N LEU A 183 -8.43 25.89 -5.58
CA LEU A 183 -8.60 25.50 -6.97
C LEU A 183 -9.35 26.55 -7.78
N GLU A 184 -10.44 27.11 -7.23
CA GLU A 184 -11.20 28.17 -7.88
C GLU A 184 -10.38 29.47 -8.05
N GLN A 185 -9.63 29.85 -7.03
CA GLN A 185 -8.77 31.04 -7.03
C GLN A 185 -7.61 30.94 -8.02
N THR A 186 -6.96 29.78 -8.08
CA THR A 186 -5.78 29.57 -8.91
C THR A 186 -6.11 29.18 -10.36
N GLY A 187 -7.33 28.69 -10.61
CA GLY A 187 -7.75 28.13 -11.90
C GLY A 187 -7.05 26.80 -12.26
N GLU A 188 -6.38 26.19 -11.29
CA GLU A 188 -5.63 24.95 -11.53
C GLU A 188 -6.55 23.73 -11.51
N LYS A 189 -6.10 22.67 -12.20
CA LYS A 189 -6.82 21.40 -12.17
C LYS A 189 -6.56 20.67 -10.85
N PRO A 190 -7.58 19.98 -10.28
CA PRO A 190 -7.41 19.21 -9.04
C PRO A 190 -6.22 18.24 -9.09
N GLY A 191 -6.04 17.56 -10.23
CA GLY A 191 -4.92 16.63 -10.39
C GLY A 191 -3.55 17.30 -10.28
N THR A 192 -3.39 18.52 -10.76
CA THR A 192 -2.15 19.31 -10.64
C THR A 192 -1.89 19.73 -9.21
N LEU A 193 -2.85 20.41 -8.60
CA LEU A 193 -2.68 20.94 -7.24
C LEU A 193 -2.46 19.82 -6.21
N PHE A 194 -3.28 18.78 -6.27
CA PHE A 194 -3.17 17.67 -5.32
C PHE A 194 -1.90 16.81 -5.53
N SER A 195 -1.42 16.68 -6.77
CA SER A 195 -0.12 16.03 -7.02
C SER A 195 1.03 16.85 -6.47
N LEU A 196 0.96 18.17 -6.58
CA LEU A 196 1.98 19.08 -6.05
C LEU A 196 1.99 19.07 -4.52
N ILE A 197 0.82 19.14 -3.87
CA ILE A 197 0.71 19.06 -2.41
C ILE A 197 1.27 17.72 -1.92
N ARG A 198 0.87 16.61 -2.56
CA ARG A 198 1.38 15.28 -2.22
C ARG A 198 2.91 15.24 -2.33
N PHE A 199 3.48 15.74 -3.42
CA PHE A 199 4.94 15.82 -3.59
C PHE A 199 5.62 16.56 -2.43
N ALA A 200 4.99 17.60 -1.91
CA ALA A 200 5.58 18.43 -0.84
C ALA A 200 5.51 17.80 0.56
N ILE A 201 4.57 16.85 0.77
CA ILE A 201 4.30 16.29 2.11
C ILE A 201 4.50 14.78 2.22
N THR A 202 4.77 14.08 1.13
CA THR A 202 5.03 12.62 1.10
C THR A 202 6.25 12.31 0.22
#